data_73223f5345aa34361a1625399a4378fb
#
_entry.id   73223f5345aa34361a1625399a4378fb
#
_cell.length_a   1.000
_cell.length_b   1.000
_cell.length_c   1.000
_cell.angle_alpha   90.00
_cell.angle_beta   90.00
_cell.angle_gamma   90.00
#
_symmetry.space_group_name_H-M   'P 1'
#
loop_
_entity.id
_entity.type
_entity.pdbx_description
1 polymer ?
#
loop_
_entity_poly.entity_id
_entity_poly.type
_entity_poly.pdbx_seq_one_letter_code
_entity_poly.pdbx_strand_id
1 'polypeptide(L)'
;LELARSGIDTVRLPMRLQPYLSIRQERRTSSVADRDGELALLSIDEVRAKGSLAEEEHRWTELEIEFLPTASAERIRHAVDAITASFRSQSGIVAGGEPKVERAARLLSISL
;
A
#
# COMPACT_ATOMS: atom_id res chain seq x y z
N LEU A 1 -12.40 -10.32 12.06
CA LEU A 1 -11.47 -10.31 10.93
C LEU A 1 -10.25 -11.16 11.23
N GLU A 2 -9.97 -12.08 10.35
CA GLU A 2 -8.72 -12.82 10.36
C GLU A 2 -7.84 -12.39 9.20
N LEU A 3 -6.55 -12.22 9.49
CA LEU A 3 -5.54 -11.91 8.50
C LEU A 3 -4.62 -13.11 8.35
N ALA A 4 -4.65 -13.73 7.18
CA ALA A 4 -3.77 -14.84 6.85
C ALA A 4 -2.74 -14.40 5.82
N ARG A 5 -1.47 -14.57 6.16
CA ARG A 5 -0.37 -14.21 5.27
C ARG A 5 -0.27 -15.20 4.12
N SER A 6 -0.38 -14.72 2.89
CA SER A 6 -0.35 -15.56 1.70
C SER A 6 0.98 -15.55 0.94
N GLY A 7 1.86 -14.61 1.22
CA GLY A 7 3.19 -14.58 0.61
C GLY A 7 3.84 -13.21 0.58
N ILE A 8 5.06 -13.18 0.11
CA ILE A 8 5.83 -11.96 -0.10
C ILE A 8 6.29 -11.94 -1.56
N ASP A 9 5.87 -10.92 -2.29
CA ASP A 9 6.33 -10.67 -3.64
C ASP A 9 7.20 -9.44 -3.66
N THR A 10 8.41 -9.57 -4.17
CA THR A 10 9.28 -8.43 -4.42
C THR A 10 9.12 -8.04 -5.88
N VAL A 11 8.49 -6.91 -6.10
CA VAL A 11 8.31 -6.36 -7.44
C VAL A 11 9.31 -5.23 -7.62
N ARG A 12 10.25 -5.41 -8.52
CA ARG A 12 11.04 -4.31 -9.03
C ARG A 12 10.27 -3.70 -10.17
N LEU A 13 9.69 -2.56 -9.91
CA LEU A 13 9.13 -1.75 -10.98
C LEU A 13 10.30 -1.03 -11.65
N PRO A 14 10.66 -1.40 -12.90
CA PRO A 14 11.74 -0.71 -13.59
C PRO A 14 11.28 0.66 -14.09
N MET A 15 10.61 1.40 -13.24
CA MET A 15 10.22 2.76 -13.56
C MET A 15 11.42 3.67 -13.34
N ARG A 16 12.30 3.67 -14.33
CA ARG A 16 13.32 4.68 -14.46
C ARG A 16 12.76 5.80 -15.30
N LEU A 17 12.28 6.81 -14.63
CA LEU A 17 12.04 8.09 -15.29
C LEU A 17 13.40 8.77 -15.35
N GLN A 18 14.15 8.48 -16.40
CA GLN A 18 15.44 9.13 -16.64
C GLN A 18 15.26 10.64 -16.81
N PRO A 19 16.12 11.42 -16.14
CA PRO A 19 17.21 11.03 -15.24
C PRO A 19 16.83 11.07 -13.75
N TYR A 20 15.55 11.10 -13.38
CA TYR A 20 15.13 11.73 -12.14
C TYR A 20 14.67 10.80 -11.03
N LEU A 21 14.18 9.59 -11.33
CA LEU A 21 13.49 8.82 -10.32
C LEU A 21 13.66 7.31 -10.50
N SER A 22 13.96 6.61 -9.41
CA SER A 22 13.80 5.16 -9.34
C SER A 22 12.93 4.78 -8.15
N ILE A 23 12.06 3.81 -8.34
CA ILE A 23 11.16 3.30 -7.31
C ILE A 23 11.37 1.80 -7.16
N ARG A 24 11.50 1.34 -5.91
CA ARG A 24 11.47 -0.07 -5.55
C ARG A 24 10.29 -0.33 -4.65
N GLN A 25 9.68 -1.47 -4.83
CA GLN A 25 8.55 -1.89 -4.01
C GLN A 25 8.71 -3.34 -3.59
N GLU A 26 8.45 -3.59 -2.31
CA GLU A 26 8.30 -4.94 -1.77
C GLU A 26 6.88 -5.07 -1.26
N ARG A 27 6.16 -6.06 -1.77
CA ARG A 27 4.75 -6.27 -1.44
C ARG A 27 4.57 -7.56 -0.65
N ARG A 28 3.81 -7.44 0.43
CA ARG A 28 3.27 -8.56 1.18
C ARG A 28 1.77 -8.60 0.98
N THR A 29 1.24 -9.75 0.63
CA THR A 29 -0.19 -9.94 0.48
C THR A 29 -0.71 -10.92 1.52
N SER A 30 -1.89 -10.62 2.03
CA SER A 30 -2.59 -11.47 2.98
C SER A 30 -4.06 -11.51 2.64
N SER A 31 -4.71 -12.65 2.89
CA SER A 31 -6.16 -12.69 2.79
C SER A 31 -6.78 -12.20 4.09
N VAL A 32 -7.88 -11.50 3.97
CA VAL A 32 -8.70 -11.03 5.09
C VAL A 32 -10.00 -11.80 5.08
N ALA A 33 -10.34 -12.39 6.18
CA ALA A 33 -11.57 -13.18 6.31
C ALA A 33 -12.37 -12.72 7.53
N ASP A 34 -13.68 -12.83 7.43
CA ASP A 34 -14.61 -12.77 8.55
C ASP A 34 -15.21 -14.15 8.82
N ARG A 35 -16.20 -14.24 9.68
CA ARG A 35 -16.85 -15.52 10.02
C ARG A 35 -17.50 -16.19 8.80
N ASP A 36 -17.81 -15.45 7.76
CA ASP A 36 -18.44 -15.94 6.54
C ASP A 36 -17.45 -16.34 5.45
N GLY A 37 -16.17 -16.23 5.71
CA GLY A 37 -15.11 -16.63 4.80
C GLY A 37 -14.25 -15.47 4.30
N GLU A 38 -13.52 -15.71 3.22
CA GLU A 38 -12.67 -14.70 2.61
C GLU A 38 -13.47 -13.47 2.18
N LEU A 39 -12.91 -12.31 2.43
CA LEU A 39 -13.56 -11.02 2.19
C LEU A 39 -12.74 -10.12 1.29
N ALA A 40 -11.43 -10.10 1.45
CA ALA A 40 -10.56 -9.15 0.80
C ALA A 40 -9.12 -9.65 0.72
N LEU A 41 -8.31 -8.95 -0.08
CA LEU A 41 -6.86 -9.05 -0.06
C LEU A 41 -6.30 -7.76 0.53
N LEU A 42 -5.42 -7.92 1.49
CA LEU A 42 -4.63 -6.82 2.03
C LEU A 42 -3.24 -6.87 1.43
N SER A 43 -2.81 -5.77 0.86
CA SER A 43 -1.44 -5.59 0.37
C SER A 43 -0.74 -4.56 1.24
N ILE A 44 0.47 -4.89 1.67
CA ILE A 44 1.37 -3.98 2.37
C ILE A 44 2.58 -3.78 1.48
N ASP A 45 2.74 -2.57 0.99
CA ASP A 45 3.83 -2.19 0.10
C ASP A 45 4.85 -1.36 0.85
N GLU A 46 6.08 -1.83 0.94
CA GLU A 46 7.21 -1.03 1.35
C GLU A 46 7.82 -0.40 0.10
N VAL A 47 7.78 0.91 0.03
CA VAL A 47 8.21 1.66 -1.15
C VAL A 47 9.47 2.46 -0.83
N ARG A 48 10.43 2.40 -1.75
CA ARG A 48 11.65 3.18 -1.69
C ARG A 48 11.76 4.00 -2.97
N ALA A 49 11.97 5.29 -2.82
CA ALA A 49 12.14 6.20 -3.94
C ALA A 49 13.45 6.94 -3.82
N LYS A 50 14.18 6.99 -4.91
CA LYS A 50 15.48 7.67 -4.98
C LYS A 50 15.57 8.48 -6.28
N GLY A 51 16.00 9.74 -6.16
CA GLY A 51 16.33 10.56 -7.31
C GLY A 51 17.75 10.24 -7.81
N SER A 52 17.96 10.28 -9.12
CA SER A 52 19.27 9.97 -9.70
C SER A 52 20.36 10.99 -9.35
N LEU A 53 19.97 12.20 -9.02
CA LEU A 53 20.88 13.29 -8.64
C LEU A 53 20.97 13.50 -7.14
N ALA A 54 20.16 12.78 -6.36
CA ALA A 54 20.13 12.89 -4.93
C ALA A 54 20.58 11.56 -4.31
N GLU A 55 21.43 11.64 -3.28
CA GLU A 55 21.80 10.47 -2.50
C GLU A 55 20.68 10.06 -1.53
N GLU A 56 19.71 10.94 -1.32
CA GLU A 56 18.62 10.74 -0.39
C GLU A 56 17.59 9.75 -0.91
N GLU A 57 17.26 8.79 -0.07
CA GLU A 57 16.22 7.81 -0.33
C GLU A 57 15.04 8.08 0.59
N HIS A 58 13.86 8.14 0.02
CA HIS A 58 12.60 8.23 0.78
C HIS A 58 11.92 6.88 0.83
N ARG A 59 11.43 6.54 2.01
CA ARG A 59 10.73 5.27 2.27
C ARG A 59 9.37 5.55 2.87
N TRP A 60 8.39 4.79 2.43
CA TRP A 60 7.07 4.81 3.06
C TRP A 60 6.39 3.46 2.88
N THR A 61 5.35 3.26 3.64
CA THR A 61 4.53 2.05 3.57
C THR A 61 3.13 2.42 3.11
N GLU A 62 2.61 1.66 2.18
CA GLU A 62 1.23 1.80 1.71
C GLU A 62 0.45 0.54 2.05
N LEU A 63 -0.78 0.74 2.50
CA LEU A 63 -1.75 -0.32 2.74
C LEU A 63 -2.86 -0.20 1.72
N GLU A 64 -3.22 -1.31 1.10
CA GLU A 64 -4.30 -1.37 0.13
C GLU A 64 -5.18 -2.58 0.45
N ILE A 65 -6.48 -2.36 0.43
CA ILE A 65 -7.45 -3.42 0.64
C ILE A 65 -8.34 -3.52 -0.58
N GLU A 66 -8.36 -4.68 -1.19
CA GLU A 66 -9.20 -4.99 -2.34
C GLU A 66 -10.25 -6.02 -1.93
N PHE A 67 -11.50 -5.61 -1.92
CA PHE A 67 -12.59 -6.51 -1.57
C PHE A 67 -12.92 -7.45 -2.70
N LEU A 68 -13.26 -8.71 -2.35
CA LEU A 68 -13.70 -9.68 -3.34
C LEU A 68 -15.02 -9.24 -3.98
N PRO A 69 -15.22 -9.53 -5.28
CA PRO A 69 -16.47 -9.17 -5.96
C PRO A 69 -17.72 -9.79 -5.32
N THR A 70 -17.53 -10.92 -4.63
CA THR A 70 -18.62 -11.65 -3.95
C THR A 70 -18.96 -11.09 -2.57
N ALA A 71 -18.16 -10.15 -2.05
CA ALA A 71 -18.40 -9.57 -0.74
C ALA A 71 -19.64 -8.67 -0.75
N SER A 72 -20.53 -8.86 0.22
CA SER A 72 -21.70 -8.00 0.35
C SER A 72 -21.34 -6.61 0.85
N ALA A 73 -22.16 -5.62 0.53
CA ALA A 73 -21.96 -4.25 1.01
C ALA A 73 -21.93 -4.16 2.54
N GLU A 74 -22.72 -4.98 3.23
CA GLU A 74 -22.74 -5.02 4.68
C GLU A 74 -21.43 -5.55 5.26
N ARG A 75 -20.91 -6.64 4.70
CA ARG A 75 -19.62 -7.19 5.12
C ARG A 75 -18.48 -6.21 4.88
N ILE A 76 -18.48 -5.55 3.73
CA ILE A 76 -17.49 -4.51 3.39
C ILE A 76 -17.53 -3.38 4.41
N ARG A 77 -18.72 -2.88 4.74
CA ARG A 77 -18.87 -1.79 5.70
C ARG A 77 -18.37 -2.19 7.10
N HIS A 78 -18.70 -3.38 7.57
CA HIS A 78 -18.21 -3.89 8.85
C HIS A 78 -16.69 -3.98 8.86
N ALA A 79 -16.09 -4.47 7.77
CA ALA A 79 -14.64 -4.60 7.66
C ALA A 79 -13.96 -3.22 7.63
N VAL A 80 -14.49 -2.29 6.86
CA VAL A 80 -13.95 -0.92 6.78
C VAL A 80 -13.98 -0.25 8.14
N ASP A 81 -15.09 -0.38 8.87
CA ASP A 81 -15.22 0.20 10.21
C ASP A 81 -14.20 -0.40 11.19
N ALA A 82 -14.06 -1.73 11.18
CA ALA A 82 -13.11 -2.42 12.05
C ALA A 82 -11.66 -2.04 11.74
N ILE A 83 -11.30 -1.98 10.47
CA ILE A 83 -9.95 -1.61 10.02
C ILE A 83 -9.66 -0.16 10.35
N THR A 84 -10.60 0.73 10.08
CA THR A 84 -10.47 2.16 10.40
C THR A 84 -10.27 2.36 11.90
N ALA A 85 -11.05 1.68 12.73
CA ALA A 85 -10.90 1.75 14.18
C ALA A 85 -9.53 1.26 14.65
N SER A 86 -9.03 0.16 14.06
CA SER A 86 -7.72 -0.38 14.38
C SER A 86 -6.58 0.57 14.04
N PHE A 87 -6.70 1.29 12.91
CA PHE A 87 -5.64 2.17 12.46
C PHE A 87 -5.70 3.59 13.05
N ARG A 88 -6.85 4.01 13.55
CA ARG A 88 -7.00 5.34 14.19
C ARG A 88 -6.10 5.55 15.38
N SER A 89 -5.78 4.49 16.10
CA SER A 89 -4.92 4.56 17.28
C SER A 89 -3.44 4.61 16.94
N GLN A 90 -3.07 4.42 15.69
CA GLN A 90 -1.69 4.41 15.24
C GLN A 90 -1.32 5.73 14.58
N SER A 91 -0.32 6.41 15.15
CA SER A 91 0.19 7.63 14.57
C SER A 91 0.92 7.38 13.25
N GLY A 92 0.83 8.31 12.33
CA GLY A 92 1.53 8.24 11.05
C GLY A 92 0.79 7.52 9.94
N ILE A 93 -0.40 6.97 10.20
CA ILE A 93 -1.25 6.38 9.16
C ILE A 93 -2.21 7.43 8.64
N VAL A 94 -2.17 7.65 7.34
CA VAL A 94 -2.99 8.65 6.65
C VAL A 94 -3.74 7.95 5.52
N ALA A 95 -5.03 8.26 5.39
CA ALA A 95 -5.80 7.81 4.24
C ALA A 95 -5.21 8.45 2.98
N GLY A 96 -4.91 7.63 1.98
CA GLY A 96 -4.22 8.10 0.80
C GLY A 96 -4.84 7.60 -0.49
N GLY A 97 -4.58 8.30 -1.55
CA GLY A 97 -4.94 7.95 -2.91
C GLY A 97 -3.93 8.47 -3.90
N GLU A 98 -2.85 9.08 -3.40
CA GLU A 98 -1.80 9.61 -4.27
C GLU A 98 -1.00 8.46 -4.91
N PRO A 99 -0.89 8.40 -6.24
CA PRO A 99 -0.08 7.40 -6.91
C PRO A 99 1.39 7.44 -6.46
N LYS A 100 2.06 6.29 -6.50
CA LYS A 100 3.43 6.15 -6.00
C LYS A 100 4.43 7.07 -6.70
N VAL A 101 4.27 7.25 -8.02
CA VAL A 101 5.19 8.09 -8.80
C VAL A 101 5.08 9.55 -8.38
N GLU A 102 3.88 10.06 -8.25
CA GLU A 102 3.63 11.43 -7.83
C GLU A 102 4.08 11.66 -6.38
N ARG A 103 3.85 10.70 -5.49
CA ARG A 103 4.32 10.77 -4.11
C ARG A 103 5.85 10.81 -4.05
N ALA A 104 6.50 9.94 -4.81
CA ALA A 104 7.96 9.91 -4.89
C ALA A 104 8.52 11.24 -5.41
N ALA A 105 7.93 11.76 -6.49
CA ALA A 105 8.34 13.05 -7.05
C ALA A 105 8.18 14.18 -6.03
N ARG A 106 7.06 14.20 -5.31
CA ARG A 106 6.81 15.21 -4.27
C ARG A 106 7.83 15.13 -3.14
N LEU A 107 8.11 13.92 -2.63
CA LEU A 107 9.06 13.72 -1.53
C LEU A 107 10.49 14.07 -1.93
N LEU A 108 10.85 13.84 -3.18
CA LEU A 108 12.17 14.16 -3.71
C LEU A 108 12.26 15.57 -4.31
N SER A 109 11.19 16.33 -4.27
CA SER A 109 11.10 17.67 -4.87
C SER A 109 11.42 17.68 -6.36
N ILE A 110 10.94 16.66 -7.07
CA ILE A 110 11.13 16.51 -8.51
C ILE A 110 9.88 16.99 -9.24
N SER A 111 10.10 17.78 -10.29
CA SER A 111 9.04 18.19 -11.21
C SER A 111 8.85 17.12 -12.30
N LEU A 112 7.66 16.61 -12.41
CA LEU A 112 7.30 15.63 -13.45
C LEU A 112 6.67 16.29 -14.66
#